data_62186fc3eba56fa7530aae948648576d
#
_entry.id   62186fc3eba56fa7530aae948648576d
#
_cell.length_a   1.000
_cell.length_b   1.000
_cell.length_c   1.000
_cell.angle_alpha   90.00
_cell.angle_beta   90.00
_cell.angle_gamma   90.00
#
_symmetry.space_group_name_H-M   'P 1'
#
loop_
_entity.id
_entity.type
_entity.pdbx_description
1 polymer ?
#
loop_
_entity_poly.entity_id
_entity_poly.type
_entity_poly.pdbx_seq_one_letter_code
_entity_poly.pdbx_strand_id
1 'polypeptide(L)'
;MALLREYKEIAYQWGIWKTEESPEELLALLPDPERYEQQLTLFSSPHRKLEWLSVRVLLYQLLGEEKTIEYAPSGKPHLADSSYFISISHTRGYVAVILSPVSEVGIDIEQYGQRVHKVAHKYMRPDELISEYQGEDTW
;
A
#
# COMPACT_ATOMS: atom_id res chain seq x y z
N MET A 1 -11.27 7.56 9.43
CA MET A 1 -10.19 7.26 8.50
C MET A 1 -9.03 6.60 9.21
N ALA A 2 -8.47 5.59 8.58
CA ALA A 2 -7.41 4.79 9.18
C ALA A 2 -6.03 5.02 8.58
N LEU A 3 -5.85 6.13 7.86
CA LEU A 3 -4.54 6.54 7.37
C LEU A 3 -3.71 6.98 8.56
N LEU A 4 -2.65 6.23 8.86
CA LEU A 4 -1.78 6.53 9.98
C LEU A 4 -0.71 7.53 9.61
N ARG A 5 -0.09 7.30 8.46
CA ARG A 5 1.00 8.14 8.02
C ARG A 5 1.03 8.19 6.51
N GLU A 6 1.47 9.34 6.00
CA GLU A 6 1.81 9.45 4.59
C GLU A 6 2.97 10.43 4.46
N TYR A 7 3.69 10.28 3.36
CA TYR A 7 4.83 11.12 3.02
C TYR A 7 4.85 11.31 1.51
N LYS A 8 4.93 12.54 1.07
CA LYS A 8 4.88 12.85 -0.35
C LYS A 8 6.06 13.73 -0.75
N GLU A 9 6.75 13.31 -1.80
CA GLU A 9 7.80 14.05 -2.45
C GLU A 9 7.66 13.91 -3.96
N ILE A 10 8.41 14.71 -4.72
CA ILE A 10 8.44 14.59 -6.18
C ILE A 10 8.90 13.20 -6.60
N ALA A 11 9.92 12.67 -5.92
CA ALA A 11 10.55 11.42 -6.30
C ALA A 11 9.84 10.17 -5.77
N TYR A 12 9.09 10.27 -4.69
CA TYR A 12 8.34 9.15 -4.14
C TYR A 12 7.34 9.61 -3.09
N GLN A 13 6.39 8.72 -2.81
CA GLN A 13 5.43 8.93 -1.72
C GLN A 13 5.06 7.57 -1.14
N TRP A 14 4.71 7.56 0.13
CA TRP A 14 4.30 6.34 0.81
C TRP A 14 3.22 6.64 1.85
N GLY A 15 2.51 5.59 2.23
CA GLY A 15 1.51 5.68 3.28
C GLY A 15 1.37 4.36 4.02
N ILE A 16 0.82 4.44 5.23
CA ILE A 16 0.49 3.29 6.06
C ILE A 16 -0.96 3.42 6.47
N TRP A 17 -1.71 2.36 6.30
CA TRP A 17 -3.13 2.28 6.67
C TRP A 17 -3.31 1.26 7.76
N LYS A 18 -3.93 1.65 8.87
CA LYS A 18 -4.35 0.72 9.91
C LYS A 18 -5.77 0.30 9.60
N THR A 19 -5.97 -0.99 9.36
CA THR A 19 -7.27 -1.52 8.99
C THR A 19 -8.14 -1.68 10.22
N GLU A 20 -9.13 -0.81 10.34
CA GLU A 20 -10.10 -0.84 11.43
C GLU A 20 -11.52 -0.96 10.90
N GLU A 21 -11.70 -0.86 9.61
CA GLU A 21 -13.01 -0.85 8.96
C GLU A 21 -13.44 -2.26 8.57
N SER A 22 -14.75 -2.43 8.35
CA SER A 22 -15.29 -3.60 7.68
C SER A 22 -15.08 -3.49 6.17
N PRO A 23 -15.23 -4.59 5.40
CA PRO A 23 -15.15 -4.50 3.94
C PRO A 23 -16.11 -3.47 3.36
N GLU A 24 -17.32 -3.39 3.90
CA GLU A 24 -18.34 -2.43 3.43
C GLU A 24 -17.88 -0.99 3.68
N GLU A 25 -17.27 -0.75 4.84
CA GLU A 25 -16.76 0.58 5.16
C GLU A 25 -15.60 0.97 4.26
N LEU A 26 -14.69 0.02 3.97
CA LEU A 26 -13.59 0.27 3.06
C LEU A 26 -14.07 0.57 1.64
N LEU A 27 -15.06 -0.21 1.15
CA LEU A 27 -15.65 0.03 -0.16
C LEU A 27 -16.27 1.43 -0.25
N ALA A 28 -16.88 1.89 0.85
CA ALA A 28 -17.49 3.21 0.88
C ALA A 28 -16.48 4.34 0.76
N LEU A 29 -15.21 4.08 1.02
CA LEU A 29 -14.14 5.07 0.86
C LEU A 29 -13.63 5.18 -0.58
N LEU A 30 -14.09 4.30 -1.47
CA LEU A 30 -13.67 4.26 -2.86
C LEU A 30 -14.76 4.86 -3.75
N PRO A 31 -14.40 5.62 -4.80
CA PRO A 31 -15.39 6.25 -5.68
C PRO A 31 -16.25 5.26 -6.45
N ASP A 32 -15.70 4.11 -6.82
CA ASP A 32 -16.40 3.09 -7.60
C ASP A 32 -16.30 1.72 -6.94
N PRO A 33 -17.13 1.46 -5.91
CA PRO A 33 -17.07 0.18 -5.20
C PRO A 33 -17.30 -1.04 -6.09
N GLU A 34 -18.14 -0.91 -7.12
CA GLU A 34 -18.48 -2.04 -7.99
C GLU A 34 -17.25 -2.59 -8.71
N ARG A 35 -16.26 -1.75 -8.93
CA ARG A 35 -15.00 -2.12 -9.56
C ARG A 35 -14.28 -3.25 -8.82
N TYR A 36 -14.52 -3.37 -7.52
CA TYR A 36 -13.80 -4.30 -6.64
C TYR A 36 -14.63 -5.48 -6.17
N GLU A 37 -15.96 -5.38 -6.24
CA GLU A 37 -16.84 -6.37 -5.65
C GLU A 37 -16.65 -7.77 -6.23
N GLN A 38 -16.48 -7.86 -7.53
CA GLN A 38 -16.31 -9.16 -8.18
C GLN A 38 -15.03 -9.85 -7.71
N GLN A 39 -13.96 -9.09 -7.57
CA GLN A 39 -12.68 -9.64 -7.12
C GLN A 39 -12.72 -10.07 -5.66
N LEU A 40 -13.50 -9.38 -4.84
CA LEU A 40 -13.65 -9.75 -3.44
C LEU A 40 -14.25 -11.14 -3.25
N THR A 41 -15.08 -11.58 -4.19
CA THR A 41 -15.69 -12.91 -4.10
C THR A 41 -14.66 -14.04 -4.26
N LEU A 42 -13.48 -13.73 -4.79
CA LEU A 42 -12.42 -14.72 -4.97
C LEU A 42 -11.68 -15.06 -3.68
N PHE A 43 -11.84 -14.24 -2.64
CA PHE A 43 -11.17 -14.48 -1.37
C PHE A 43 -12.13 -15.18 -0.41
N SER A 44 -11.68 -16.29 0.16
CA SER A 44 -12.46 -16.99 1.19
C SER A 44 -12.21 -16.42 2.59
N SER A 45 -11.04 -15.80 2.81
CA SER A 45 -10.68 -15.27 4.11
C SER A 45 -11.11 -13.82 4.26
N PRO A 46 -11.89 -13.47 5.30
CA PRO A 46 -12.21 -12.07 5.57
C PRO A 46 -10.98 -11.21 5.79
N HIS A 47 -9.95 -11.77 6.40
CA HIS A 47 -8.70 -11.07 6.63
C HIS A 47 -8.01 -10.67 5.32
N ARG A 48 -8.01 -11.58 4.33
CA ARG A 48 -7.44 -11.30 3.01
C ARG A 48 -8.23 -10.22 2.27
N LYS A 49 -9.55 -10.24 2.42
CA LYS A 49 -10.40 -9.19 1.82
C LYS A 49 -10.05 -7.82 2.38
N LEU A 50 -9.87 -7.74 3.70
CA LEU A 50 -9.52 -6.49 4.36
C LEU A 50 -8.15 -5.97 3.91
N GLU A 51 -7.15 -6.84 3.83
CA GLU A 51 -5.82 -6.45 3.35
C GLU A 51 -5.89 -5.93 1.92
N TRP A 52 -6.56 -6.67 1.06
CA TRP A 52 -6.68 -6.33 -0.35
C TRP A 52 -7.36 -4.99 -0.56
N LEU A 53 -8.47 -4.75 0.15
CA LEU A 53 -9.21 -3.49 0.09
C LEU A 53 -8.41 -2.34 0.68
N SER A 54 -7.74 -2.57 1.80
CA SER A 54 -6.96 -1.52 2.46
C SER A 54 -5.87 -0.99 1.56
N VAL A 55 -5.22 -1.86 0.79
CA VAL A 55 -4.21 -1.43 -0.19
C VAL A 55 -4.84 -0.50 -1.22
N ARG A 56 -6.02 -0.83 -1.74
CA ARG A 56 -6.69 -0.02 -2.76
C ARG A 56 -7.15 1.32 -2.20
N VAL A 57 -7.67 1.34 -1.00
CA VAL A 57 -8.07 2.57 -0.32
C VAL A 57 -6.85 3.46 -0.09
N LEU A 58 -5.77 2.89 0.41
CA LEU A 58 -4.53 3.64 0.65
C LEU A 58 -3.99 4.22 -0.65
N LEU A 59 -3.97 3.43 -1.71
CA LEU A 59 -3.51 3.90 -3.01
C LEU A 59 -4.35 5.09 -3.49
N TYR A 60 -5.66 4.99 -3.34
CA TYR A 60 -6.55 6.08 -3.70
C TYR A 60 -6.27 7.34 -2.86
N GLN A 61 -6.04 7.17 -1.55
CA GLN A 61 -5.73 8.30 -0.68
C GLN A 61 -4.42 8.99 -1.10
N LEU A 62 -3.44 8.22 -1.52
CA LEU A 62 -2.15 8.77 -1.94
C LEU A 62 -2.24 9.51 -3.27
N LEU A 63 -2.97 8.96 -4.24
CA LEU A 63 -2.99 9.47 -5.61
C LEU A 63 -4.17 10.35 -5.93
N GLY A 64 -5.25 10.29 -5.16
CA GLY A 64 -6.48 11.02 -5.46
C GLY A 64 -7.28 10.45 -6.62
N GLU A 65 -6.87 9.30 -7.13
CA GLU A 65 -7.57 8.60 -8.21
C GLU A 65 -7.39 7.09 -8.07
N GLU A 66 -8.33 6.34 -8.64
CA GLU A 66 -8.26 4.89 -8.59
C GLU A 66 -7.33 4.36 -9.67
N LYS A 67 -6.49 3.38 -9.30
CA LYS A 67 -5.57 2.71 -10.21
C LYS A 67 -5.76 1.21 -10.09
N THR A 68 -5.60 0.51 -11.19
CA THR A 68 -5.66 -0.95 -11.20
C THR A 68 -4.28 -1.51 -10.91
N ILE A 69 -4.20 -2.41 -9.93
CA ILE A 69 -2.98 -3.14 -9.61
C ILE A 69 -3.03 -4.49 -10.27
N GLU A 70 -1.99 -4.84 -11.00
CA GLU A 70 -1.79 -6.15 -11.60
C GLU A 70 -0.57 -6.81 -10.96
N TYR A 71 -0.47 -8.11 -11.08
CA TYR A 71 0.62 -8.87 -10.48
C TYR A 71 1.35 -9.68 -11.54
N ALA A 72 2.67 -9.56 -11.56
CA ALA A 72 3.51 -10.38 -12.42
C ALA A 72 3.47 -11.83 -11.98
N PRO A 73 3.92 -12.80 -12.82
CA PRO A 73 3.99 -14.19 -12.40
C PRO A 73 4.78 -14.42 -11.11
N SER A 74 5.74 -13.55 -10.82
CA SER A 74 6.52 -13.58 -9.58
C SER A 74 5.73 -13.13 -8.35
N GLY A 75 4.53 -12.56 -8.55
CA GLY A 75 3.75 -11.96 -7.48
C GLY A 75 4.02 -10.48 -7.27
N LYS A 76 4.98 -9.91 -7.99
CA LYS A 76 5.32 -8.49 -7.84
C LYS A 76 4.19 -7.61 -8.37
N PRO A 77 3.71 -6.64 -7.57
CA PRO A 77 2.66 -5.74 -8.03
C PRO A 77 3.18 -4.69 -9.00
N HIS A 78 2.33 -4.29 -9.93
CA HIS A 78 2.59 -3.15 -10.81
C HIS A 78 1.27 -2.49 -11.16
N LEU A 79 1.31 -1.23 -11.55
CA LEU A 79 0.10 -0.53 -11.98
C LEU A 79 -0.14 -0.82 -13.46
N ALA A 80 -1.41 -1.06 -13.80
CA ALA A 80 -1.78 -1.40 -15.18
C ALA A 80 -1.39 -0.31 -16.17
N ASP A 81 -1.42 0.95 -15.75
CA ASP A 81 -1.09 2.09 -16.60
C ASP A 81 0.40 2.49 -16.55
N SER A 82 1.19 1.77 -15.76
CA SER A 82 2.63 2.00 -15.62
C SER A 82 3.00 3.43 -15.16
N SER A 83 2.07 4.13 -14.50
CA SER A 83 2.30 5.50 -14.07
C SER A 83 3.32 5.63 -12.94
N TYR A 84 3.47 4.59 -12.13
CA TYR A 84 4.36 4.57 -10.98
C TYR A 84 4.95 3.19 -10.78
N PHE A 85 6.16 3.14 -10.24
CA PHE A 85 6.67 1.94 -9.60
C PHE A 85 5.98 1.82 -8.24
N ILE A 86 5.64 0.61 -7.84
CA ILE A 86 4.88 0.37 -6.61
C ILE A 86 5.50 -0.78 -5.82
N SER A 87 5.47 -0.64 -4.50
CA SER A 87 5.76 -1.74 -3.59
C SER A 87 4.72 -1.75 -2.48
N ILE A 88 4.36 -2.93 -2.03
CA ILE A 88 3.31 -3.15 -1.04
C ILE A 88 3.84 -4.07 0.05
N SER A 89 3.57 -3.74 1.29
CA SER A 89 3.89 -4.59 2.42
C SER A 89 2.72 -4.61 3.39
N HIS A 90 2.58 -5.68 4.15
CA HIS A 90 1.54 -5.76 5.17
C HIS A 90 2.02 -6.54 6.37
N THR A 91 1.44 -6.22 7.50
CA THR A 91 1.57 -6.96 8.73
C THR A 91 0.23 -6.89 9.44
N ARG A 92 0.07 -7.56 10.55
CA ARG A 92 -1.23 -7.70 11.23
C ARG A 92 -1.99 -6.38 11.32
N GLY A 93 -3.06 -6.24 10.55
CA GLY A 93 -3.93 -5.08 10.60
C GLY A 93 -3.37 -3.83 9.97
N TYR A 94 -2.22 -3.90 9.30
CA TYR A 94 -1.58 -2.75 8.66
C TYR A 94 -1.18 -3.07 7.24
N VAL A 95 -1.32 -2.09 6.35
CA VAL A 95 -0.77 -2.19 5.00
C VAL A 95 0.06 -0.94 4.73
N ALA A 96 1.06 -1.09 3.88
CA ALA A 96 1.93 0.02 3.48
C ALA A 96 2.11 -0.01 1.97
N VAL A 97 2.14 1.16 1.37
CA VAL A 97 2.33 1.33 -0.08
C VAL A 97 3.35 2.43 -0.30
N ILE A 98 4.28 2.21 -1.22
CA ILE A 98 5.18 3.24 -1.69
C ILE A 98 5.11 3.31 -3.21
N LEU A 99 5.19 4.51 -3.74
CA LEU A 99 5.08 4.81 -5.16
C LEU A 99 6.20 5.75 -5.59
N SER A 100 6.72 5.53 -6.79
CA SER A 100 7.66 6.48 -7.39
C SER A 100 7.41 6.54 -8.91
N PRO A 101 7.36 7.75 -9.49
CA PRO A 101 7.24 7.87 -10.94
C PRO A 101 8.57 7.66 -11.67
N VAL A 102 9.70 7.61 -10.97
CA VAL A 102 11.02 7.68 -11.61
C VAL A 102 11.92 6.48 -11.36
N SER A 103 11.68 5.68 -10.32
CA SER A 103 12.56 4.55 -10.00
C SER A 103 11.85 3.49 -9.18
N GLU A 104 12.42 2.29 -9.17
CA GLU A 104 11.93 1.23 -8.32
C GLU A 104 12.06 1.62 -6.85
N VAL A 105 11.08 1.20 -6.05
CA VAL A 105 11.01 1.47 -4.62
C VAL A 105 10.63 0.20 -3.88
N GLY A 106 10.93 0.17 -2.60
CA GLY A 106 10.52 -0.91 -1.72
C GLY A 106 10.09 -0.37 -0.38
N ILE A 107 9.15 -1.03 0.23
CA ILE A 107 8.69 -0.70 1.58
C ILE A 107 8.46 -2.00 2.33
N ASP A 108 8.87 -2.00 3.59
CA ASP A 108 8.60 -3.08 4.52
C ASP A 108 7.98 -2.51 5.77
N ILE A 109 7.02 -3.23 6.31
CA ILE A 109 6.37 -2.87 7.56
C ILE A 109 6.38 -4.09 8.47
N GLU A 110 6.76 -3.89 9.73
CA GLU A 110 6.81 -4.95 10.72
C GLU A 110 6.21 -4.44 12.02
N GLN A 111 5.64 -5.36 12.78
CA GLN A 111 5.02 -5.02 14.05
C GLN A 111 5.76 -5.71 15.20
N TYR A 112 6.15 -4.90 16.17
CA TYR A 112 6.81 -5.38 17.38
C TYR A 112 6.00 -4.90 18.59
N GLY A 113 5.27 -5.82 19.20
CA GLY A 113 4.34 -5.47 20.27
C GLY A 113 3.26 -4.53 19.74
N GLN A 114 3.20 -3.33 20.27
CA GLN A 114 2.24 -2.31 19.84
C GLN A 114 2.86 -1.27 18.91
N ARG A 115 4.08 -1.52 18.47
CA ARG A 115 4.79 -0.60 17.59
C ARG A 115 4.84 -1.15 16.18
N VAL A 116 4.79 -0.25 15.22
CA VAL A 116 4.95 -0.59 13.82
C VAL A 116 6.21 0.08 13.31
N HIS A 117 7.10 -0.73 12.75
CA HIS A 117 8.34 -0.27 12.14
C HIS A 117 8.18 -0.26 10.64
N LYS A 118 8.68 0.78 10.01
CA LYS A 118 8.66 0.90 8.57
C LYS A 118 10.08 1.17 8.08
N VAL A 119 10.45 0.47 7.01
CA VAL A 119 11.67 0.76 6.26
C VAL A 119 11.26 0.97 4.81
N ALA A 120 11.57 2.14 4.27
CA ALA A 120 11.28 2.47 2.88
C ALA A 120 12.59 2.71 2.14
N HIS A 121 12.68 2.15 0.92
CA HIS A 121 13.87 2.23 0.11
C HIS A 121 13.52 2.76 -1.27
N LYS A 122 14.45 3.51 -1.83
CA LYS A 122 14.38 3.92 -3.22
C LYS A 122 15.63 3.40 -3.91
N TYR A 123 15.44 2.58 -4.95
CA TYR A 123 16.54 1.97 -5.68
C TYR A 123 16.69 2.63 -7.05
N MET A 124 17.83 3.23 -7.31
CA MET A 124 18.14 3.77 -8.62
C MET A 124 19.15 2.90 -9.34
N ARG A 125 20.09 2.36 -8.60
CA ARG A 125 21.12 1.44 -9.08
C ARG A 125 21.37 0.40 -8.01
N PRO A 126 21.95 -0.76 -8.37
CA PRO A 126 22.16 -1.83 -7.40
C PRO A 126 22.96 -1.41 -6.16
N ASP A 127 23.87 -0.45 -6.31
CA ASP A 127 24.73 0.02 -5.23
C ASP A 127 24.23 1.32 -4.57
N GLU A 128 23.05 1.81 -4.97
CA GLU A 128 22.52 3.04 -4.43
C GLU A 128 21.24 2.81 -3.64
N LEU A 129 21.29 3.16 -2.37
CA LEU A 129 20.13 3.29 -1.53
C LEU A 129 19.94 4.78 -1.28
N ILE A 130 19.03 5.39 -2.03
CA ILE A 130 18.91 6.84 -2.09
C ILE A 130 18.20 7.38 -0.85
N SER A 131 17.16 6.71 -0.43
CA SER A 131 16.36 7.15 0.69
C SER A 131 16.07 5.97 1.59
N GLU A 132 16.42 6.12 2.83
CA GLU A 132 16.13 5.12 3.83
C GLU A 132 15.58 5.82 5.06
N TYR A 133 14.48 5.31 5.54
CA TYR A 133 13.90 5.82 6.76
C TYR A 133 13.44 4.66 7.60
N GLN A 134 13.86 4.64 8.84
CA GLN A 134 13.34 3.72 9.84
C GLN A 134 12.50 4.52 10.82
N GLY A 135 11.22 4.24 10.81
CA GLY A 135 10.29 4.89 11.71
C GLY A 135 9.76 3.91 12.72
N GLU A 136 9.57 4.39 13.93
CA GLU A 136 8.99 3.60 14.99
C GLU A 136 7.86 4.40 15.61
N ASP A 137 6.65 3.85 15.51
CA ASP A 137 5.46 4.51 16.03
C ASP A 137 4.67 3.54 16.88
N THR A 138 4.05 4.09 17.91
CA THR A 138 3.14 3.36 18.78
C THR A 138 1.74 3.86 18.52
N TRP A 139 0.82 2.94 18.24
CA TRP A 139 -0.57 3.28 18.00
C TRP A 139 -1.53 2.36 18.68
#